data_d519d8afba96cedb7a275d8b49754daa
#
_entry.id   d519d8afba96cedb7a275d8b49754daa
#
_cell.length_a   1.000
_cell.length_b   1.000
_cell.length_c   1.000
_cell.angle_alpha   90.00
_cell.angle_beta   90.00
_cell.angle_gamma   90.00
#
_symmetry.space_group_name_H-M   'P 1'
#
loop_
_entity.id
_entity.type
_entity.pdbx_description
1 polymer ?
#
loop_
_entity_poly.entity_id
_entity_poly.type
_entity_poly.pdbx_seq_one_letter_code
_entity_poly.pdbx_strand_id
1 'polypeptide(L)'
;VPASGVPASGVPASGAPAPAGPAPPPAPTPTPTEPPIIVDPAAAGVTPGGSQTLRVMQVLGTVVATVADPTVADVSIDQTTRALTVVGKRVGTTTITLRDARGLTRDVAVRVAELAGAIAPAISLRVTGRPATAVFVREQAYRAAVAAAQPRPGATILASEESVNVAAPLKVDDITEIDVPIVLQGADYFSAQATTRVRVENFAQPVIAPESLLVSDFPETLKENGILFTADLTSKAAERFLYYHYNPGIQPDRRIVLKAQNTSDQPATVQFIAGEAGPDTNELAVGHLSTQRFLVRLAQNEGTVVTVPGKALVSLMSQPLPARTIVSGLMQLHEIEGAPLHLTLVAQNGSDPVDGPIPTSALLVGDKPHARGVYPIPEFFFDYNYDADGADLEIPIGQIPLPNLVQGQTLAGDYGVLQSVTIRMVNNDRRNAHEVALYASPRGGRATGTFVIDRVLVQAHAMAAFGHYKLRQYTIPPGSFVRTEIVTMPEGGSSYPLQLIVAPDDGSAPPGSSDSPVY
;
A
#
# COMPACT_ATOMS: atom_id res chain seq x y z
N VAL A 1 34.97 40.00 -0.12
CA VAL A 1 35.83 41.11 0.28
C VAL A 1 36.33 41.82 -0.98
N PRO A 2 36.37 43.15 -1.14
CA PRO A 2 36.44 44.21 -0.16
C PRO A 2 35.25 45.17 -0.21
N ALA A 3 34.91 45.85 0.80
CA ALA A 3 35.39 46.91 1.65
C ALA A 3 35.15 48.34 1.13
N SER A 4 34.46 49.10 1.97
CA SER A 4 34.61 50.47 2.39
C SER A 4 34.39 51.65 1.44
N GLY A 5 33.64 52.63 2.00
CA GLY A 5 33.65 54.00 1.54
C GLY A 5 32.56 54.87 2.14
N VAL A 6 32.77 55.35 3.38
CA VAL A 6 32.11 56.56 3.92
C VAL A 6 32.92 57.78 3.48
N PRO A 7 32.31 58.92 3.17
CA PRO A 7 32.82 60.15 3.73
C PRO A 7 31.77 61.05 4.42
N ALA A 8 32.28 61.80 5.30
CA ALA A 8 31.67 62.61 6.32
C ALA A 8 31.22 64.04 5.86
N SER A 9 30.32 64.55 6.68
CA SER A 9 30.15 65.94 7.16
C SER A 9 30.17 67.12 6.20
N GLY A 10 29.06 67.85 6.23
CA GLY A 10 28.96 69.24 5.87
C GLY A 10 27.78 69.90 6.56
N VAL A 11 28.03 70.61 7.66
CA VAL A 11 27.05 71.54 8.26
C VAL A 11 27.23 72.89 7.54
N PRO A 12 26.15 73.57 7.20
CA PRO A 12 26.15 75.02 7.31
C PRO A 12 24.97 75.58 8.08
N ALA A 13 25.32 76.42 8.96
CA ALA A 13 24.81 77.69 9.49
C ALA A 13 23.30 78.04 9.45
N SER A 14 22.82 78.31 10.64
CA SER A 14 21.84 79.26 11.10
C SER A 14 21.27 80.27 10.07
N GLY A 15 19.98 80.14 9.82
CA GLY A 15 19.13 81.18 9.22
C GLY A 15 17.92 81.46 10.13
N ALA A 16 17.65 82.72 10.36
CA ALA A 16 16.69 83.29 11.29
C ALA A 16 15.23 82.87 11.01
N PRO A 17 14.32 82.81 12.00
CA PRO A 17 12.97 82.35 11.82
C PRO A 17 12.07 83.37 11.07
N ALA A 18 11.39 82.93 10.07
CA ALA A 18 10.33 83.65 9.40
C ALA A 18 9.05 83.73 10.31
N PRO A 19 8.21 84.75 10.17
CA PRO A 19 7.05 84.91 11.02
C PRO A 19 6.00 83.82 10.78
N ALA A 20 5.38 83.36 11.87
CA ALA A 20 4.35 82.36 11.88
C ALA A 20 3.12 82.77 11.07
N GLY A 21 2.80 82.03 10.03
CA GLY A 21 1.50 82.14 9.34
C GLY A 21 0.33 81.64 10.22
N PRO A 22 -0.91 82.02 9.89
CA PRO A 22 -2.06 81.61 10.68
C PRO A 22 -2.20 80.08 10.76
N ALA A 23 -2.55 79.61 11.94
CA ALA A 23 -2.74 78.18 12.20
C ALA A 23 -3.76 77.58 11.25
N PRO A 24 -3.53 76.38 10.68
CA PRO A 24 -4.52 75.71 9.86
C PRO A 24 -5.77 75.41 10.70
N PRO A 25 -6.98 75.40 10.08
CA PRO A 25 -8.21 75.05 10.78
C PRO A 25 -8.10 73.64 11.37
N PRO A 26 -8.72 73.37 12.54
CA PRO A 26 -8.66 72.03 13.15
C PRO A 26 -9.20 71.00 12.17
N ALA A 27 -8.47 69.87 12.04
CA ALA A 27 -8.92 68.76 11.24
C ALA A 27 -10.31 68.30 11.70
N PRO A 28 -11.23 67.96 10.79
CA PRO A 28 -12.55 67.48 11.17
C PRO A 28 -12.42 66.27 12.10
N THR A 29 -13.06 66.36 13.26
CA THR A 29 -13.15 65.23 14.21
C THR A 29 -13.68 64.01 13.47
N PRO A 30 -13.00 62.86 13.49
CA PRO A 30 -13.50 61.67 12.81
C PRO A 30 -14.88 61.34 13.37
N THR A 31 -15.87 61.27 12.51
CA THR A 31 -17.22 60.82 12.86
C THR A 31 -17.10 59.39 13.42
N PRO A 32 -17.70 59.10 14.60
CA PRO A 32 -17.64 57.75 15.14
C PRO A 32 -18.17 56.74 14.10
N THR A 33 -17.31 55.87 13.60
CA THR A 33 -17.71 54.80 12.69
C THR A 33 -18.58 53.81 13.48
N GLU A 34 -19.82 53.65 13.09
CA GLU A 34 -20.71 52.69 13.74
C GLU A 34 -20.13 51.26 13.65
N PRO A 35 -20.23 50.48 14.76
CA PRO A 35 -19.67 49.13 14.77
C PRO A 35 -20.36 48.25 13.72
N PRO A 36 -19.57 47.52 12.88
CA PRO A 36 -20.12 46.68 11.82
C PRO A 36 -20.87 45.47 12.38
N ILE A 37 -21.82 44.91 11.61
CA ILE A 37 -22.50 43.65 11.93
C ILE A 37 -21.45 42.53 11.92
N ILE A 38 -21.37 41.75 13.00
CA ILE A 38 -20.50 40.57 13.13
C ILE A 38 -21.36 39.32 13.06
N VAL A 39 -20.86 38.32 12.34
CA VAL A 39 -21.48 37.00 12.22
C VAL A 39 -20.42 35.93 12.55
N ASP A 40 -20.75 35.00 13.44
CA ASP A 40 -19.84 33.94 13.89
C ASP A 40 -20.57 32.58 13.83
N PRO A 41 -20.02 31.62 13.07
CA PRO A 41 -18.91 31.77 12.11
C PRO A 41 -19.24 32.71 10.93
N ALA A 42 -18.21 33.29 10.30
CA ALA A 42 -18.36 34.35 9.27
C ALA A 42 -19.00 33.87 7.95
N ALA A 43 -19.09 32.56 7.75
CA ALA A 43 -19.70 31.90 6.59
C ALA A 43 -20.43 30.63 7.03
N ALA A 44 -21.36 30.14 6.22
CA ALA A 44 -22.07 28.90 6.46
C ALA A 44 -21.65 27.81 5.47
N GLY A 45 -21.46 26.60 5.99
CA GLY A 45 -21.26 25.39 5.20
C GLY A 45 -22.23 24.30 5.63
N VAL A 46 -23.17 23.93 4.77
CA VAL A 46 -24.23 22.97 5.11
C VAL A 46 -24.39 21.91 4.01
N THR A 47 -24.76 20.70 4.41
CA THR A 47 -25.15 19.65 3.45
C THR A 47 -26.59 19.90 2.97
N PRO A 48 -26.99 19.36 1.80
CA PRO A 48 -28.38 19.33 1.40
C PRO A 48 -29.27 18.69 2.49
N GLY A 49 -30.32 19.39 2.95
CA GLY A 49 -31.16 18.97 4.06
C GLY A 49 -30.57 19.23 5.46
N GLY A 50 -29.30 19.59 5.56
CA GLY A 50 -28.62 19.94 6.80
C GLY A 50 -28.86 21.41 7.18
N SER A 51 -28.54 21.77 8.44
CA SER A 51 -28.66 23.15 8.94
C SER A 51 -27.44 23.55 9.77
N GLN A 52 -27.13 24.85 9.76
CA GLN A 52 -26.14 25.47 10.62
C GLN A 52 -26.69 26.75 11.24
N THR A 53 -26.42 26.97 12.50
CA THR A 53 -26.78 28.20 13.20
C THR A 53 -25.53 29.06 13.37
N LEU A 54 -25.67 30.35 12.99
CA LEU A 54 -24.65 31.37 13.14
C LEU A 54 -25.15 32.42 14.13
N ARG A 55 -24.27 33.01 14.91
CA ARG A 55 -24.59 34.08 15.86
C ARG A 55 -24.37 35.43 15.21
N VAL A 56 -25.41 36.27 15.24
CA VAL A 56 -25.35 37.64 14.74
C VAL A 56 -25.16 38.61 15.92
N MET A 57 -24.17 39.47 15.83
CA MET A 57 -23.76 40.38 16.91
C MET A 57 -23.60 41.81 16.39
N GLN A 58 -23.55 42.80 17.31
CA GLN A 58 -23.37 44.23 17.02
C GLN A 58 -24.45 44.77 16.07
N VAL A 59 -25.69 44.35 16.28
CA VAL A 59 -26.86 44.81 15.52
C VAL A 59 -27.77 45.70 16.37
N LEU A 60 -28.48 46.62 15.74
CA LEU A 60 -29.48 47.46 16.38
C LEU A 60 -30.88 47.18 15.80
N GLY A 61 -31.86 47.00 16.67
CA GLY A 61 -33.25 46.77 16.27
C GLY A 61 -33.48 45.46 15.53
N THR A 62 -34.44 45.40 14.64
CA THR A 62 -34.79 44.23 13.86
C THR A 62 -33.74 43.96 12.79
N VAL A 63 -33.36 42.68 12.62
CA VAL A 63 -32.45 42.22 11.55
C VAL A 63 -33.27 41.50 10.48
N VAL A 64 -33.09 41.91 9.23
CA VAL A 64 -33.68 41.24 8.06
C VAL A 64 -32.57 40.42 7.39
N ALA A 65 -32.83 39.15 7.10
CA ALA A 65 -31.97 38.26 6.38
C ALA A 65 -32.58 37.92 5.01
N THR A 66 -31.87 38.14 3.92
CA THR A 66 -32.31 37.85 2.55
C THR A 66 -31.32 36.96 1.86
N VAL A 67 -31.77 35.84 1.28
CA VAL A 67 -30.96 34.91 0.47
C VAL A 67 -30.99 35.35 -0.98
N ALA A 68 -29.83 35.42 -1.62
CA ALA A 68 -29.71 35.76 -3.04
C ALA A 68 -30.27 34.66 -3.97
N ASP A 69 -30.05 33.40 -3.63
CA ASP A 69 -30.62 32.24 -4.35
C ASP A 69 -31.35 31.30 -3.37
N PRO A 70 -32.68 31.42 -3.22
CA PRO A 70 -33.47 30.58 -2.31
C PRO A 70 -33.62 29.12 -2.80
N THR A 71 -33.14 28.78 -4.00
CA THR A 71 -33.08 27.37 -4.45
C THR A 71 -31.89 26.63 -3.86
N VAL A 72 -30.83 27.34 -3.45
CA VAL A 72 -29.62 26.80 -2.84
C VAL A 72 -29.76 26.63 -1.34
N ALA A 73 -30.28 27.67 -0.64
CA ALA A 73 -30.46 27.64 0.81
C ALA A 73 -31.68 28.43 1.26
N ASP A 74 -32.22 28.10 2.44
CA ASP A 74 -33.15 28.91 3.20
C ASP A 74 -32.46 29.54 4.40
N VAL A 75 -33.05 30.64 4.90
CA VAL A 75 -32.58 31.34 6.07
C VAL A 75 -33.73 31.77 6.97
N SER A 76 -33.54 31.66 8.28
CA SER A 76 -34.39 32.26 9.28
C SER A 76 -33.55 32.90 10.38
N ILE A 77 -34.05 33.99 10.99
CA ILE A 77 -33.37 34.64 12.10
C ILE A 77 -34.33 34.81 13.30
N ASP A 78 -33.88 34.33 14.45
CA ASP A 78 -34.53 34.59 15.73
C ASP A 78 -34.13 35.99 16.22
N GLN A 79 -35.13 36.89 16.35
CA GLN A 79 -34.90 38.28 16.75
C GLN A 79 -34.49 38.42 18.22
N THR A 80 -34.80 37.46 19.07
CA THR A 80 -34.50 37.49 20.51
C THR A 80 -33.08 36.99 20.77
N THR A 81 -32.73 35.82 20.22
CA THR A 81 -31.43 35.17 20.45
C THR A 81 -30.37 35.61 19.46
N ARG A 82 -30.76 36.27 18.36
CA ARG A 82 -29.90 36.63 17.22
C ARG A 82 -29.24 35.40 16.56
N ALA A 83 -29.92 34.26 16.62
CA ALA A 83 -29.53 33.05 15.95
C ALA A 83 -30.00 33.07 14.48
N LEU A 84 -29.06 33.06 13.53
CA LEU A 84 -29.30 32.94 12.10
C LEU A 84 -29.19 31.46 11.72
N THR A 85 -30.29 30.81 11.37
CA THR A 85 -30.30 29.41 10.93
C THR A 85 -30.33 29.36 9.42
N VAL A 86 -29.33 28.68 8.85
CA VAL A 86 -29.17 28.41 7.41
C VAL A 86 -29.49 26.93 7.16
N VAL A 87 -30.38 26.64 6.20
CA VAL A 87 -30.78 25.30 5.79
C VAL A 87 -30.39 25.09 4.34
N GLY A 88 -29.53 24.08 4.07
CA GLY A 88 -29.10 23.72 2.71
C GLY A 88 -30.23 23.02 1.93
N LYS A 89 -30.48 23.40 0.69
CA LYS A 89 -31.47 22.76 -0.20
C LYS A 89 -30.80 21.98 -1.33
N ARG A 90 -29.97 22.66 -2.10
CA ARG A 90 -29.33 22.12 -3.29
C ARG A 90 -27.85 22.51 -3.31
N VAL A 91 -27.00 21.62 -3.77
CA VAL A 91 -25.56 21.90 -3.96
C VAL A 91 -25.37 23.18 -4.78
N GLY A 92 -24.52 24.08 -4.26
CA GLY A 92 -24.23 25.37 -4.85
C GLY A 92 -23.71 26.37 -3.83
N THR A 93 -23.55 27.62 -4.26
CA THR A 93 -23.15 28.73 -3.41
C THR A 93 -24.19 29.84 -3.51
N THR A 94 -24.43 30.52 -2.42
CA THR A 94 -25.31 31.71 -2.36
C THR A 94 -24.79 32.69 -1.30
N THR A 95 -25.37 33.83 -1.21
CA THR A 95 -25.06 34.86 -0.21
C THR A 95 -26.31 35.21 0.57
N ILE A 96 -26.19 35.36 1.88
CA ILE A 96 -27.22 35.92 2.75
C ILE A 96 -26.79 37.33 3.08
N THR A 97 -27.63 38.32 2.73
CA THR A 97 -27.42 39.70 3.12
C THR A 97 -28.26 39.98 4.38
N LEU A 98 -27.57 40.32 5.46
CA LEU A 98 -28.20 40.81 6.72
C LEU A 98 -28.28 42.33 6.69
N ARG A 99 -29.42 42.88 7.15
CA ARG A 99 -29.59 44.32 7.29
C ARG A 99 -30.25 44.62 8.66
N ASP A 100 -29.66 45.53 9.43
CA ASP A 100 -30.22 45.98 10.70
C ASP A 100 -31.02 47.28 10.59
N ALA A 101 -31.61 47.77 11.71
CA ALA A 101 -32.41 48.99 11.73
C ALA A 101 -31.62 50.26 11.41
N ARG A 102 -30.29 50.27 11.50
CA ARG A 102 -29.43 51.38 11.08
C ARG A 102 -29.25 51.44 9.57
N GLY A 103 -29.63 50.38 8.87
CA GLY A 103 -29.38 50.20 7.45
C GLY A 103 -28.00 49.60 7.12
N LEU A 104 -27.21 49.26 8.14
CA LEU A 104 -25.93 48.54 7.92
C LEU A 104 -26.20 47.16 7.38
N THR A 105 -25.34 46.74 6.44
CA THR A 105 -25.44 45.42 5.79
C THR A 105 -24.19 44.56 6.04
N ARG A 106 -24.41 43.26 6.07
CA ARG A 106 -23.35 42.25 6.15
C ARG A 106 -23.71 41.07 5.26
N ASP A 107 -22.79 40.73 4.34
CA ASP A 107 -22.91 39.53 3.51
C ASP A 107 -22.26 38.34 4.20
N VAL A 108 -22.98 37.20 4.18
CA VAL A 108 -22.56 35.90 4.71
C VAL A 108 -22.52 34.93 3.53
N ALA A 109 -21.36 34.44 3.21
CA ALA A 109 -21.21 33.42 2.17
C ALA A 109 -21.80 32.09 2.66
N VAL A 110 -22.57 31.42 1.79
CA VAL A 110 -23.15 30.11 2.04
C VAL A 110 -22.68 29.15 0.97
N ARG A 111 -22.11 28.04 1.41
CA ARG A 111 -21.79 26.88 0.54
C ARG A 111 -22.68 25.72 0.95
N VAL A 112 -23.42 25.15 0.00
CA VAL A 112 -24.11 23.87 0.16
C VAL A 112 -23.37 22.83 -0.65
N ALA A 113 -22.84 21.80 0.00
CA ALA A 113 -22.12 20.71 -0.66
C ALA A 113 -22.40 19.39 0.05
N GLU A 114 -22.25 18.27 -0.67
CA GLU A 114 -22.33 16.95 -0.07
C GLU A 114 -21.04 16.62 0.68
N LEU A 115 -21.06 15.57 1.52
CA LEU A 115 -19.82 14.98 2.07
C LEU A 115 -19.04 14.27 0.98
N ALA A 116 -17.71 14.22 1.11
CA ALA A 116 -16.80 13.59 0.15
C ALA A 116 -17.01 12.08 -0.01
N GLY A 117 -17.86 11.47 0.77
CA GLY A 117 -18.20 10.05 0.68
C GLY A 117 -18.77 9.52 1.99
N ALA A 118 -18.92 8.19 2.05
CA ALA A 118 -19.34 7.47 3.24
C ALA A 118 -18.20 6.62 3.81
N ILE A 119 -18.13 6.52 5.14
CA ILE A 119 -17.13 5.73 5.87
C ILE A 119 -17.89 4.69 6.68
N ALA A 120 -17.56 3.40 6.47
CA ALA A 120 -18.18 2.32 7.21
C ALA A 120 -17.81 2.42 8.71
N PRO A 121 -18.78 2.40 9.64
CA PRO A 121 -18.50 2.55 11.07
C PRO A 121 -17.81 1.32 11.67
N ALA A 122 -18.09 0.12 11.13
CA ALA A 122 -17.49 -1.14 11.56
C ALA A 122 -17.43 -2.16 10.42
N ILE A 123 -16.39 -2.99 10.43
CA ILE A 123 -16.19 -4.12 9.52
C ILE A 123 -15.58 -5.29 10.28
N SER A 124 -15.65 -6.49 9.70
CA SER A 124 -15.00 -7.71 10.23
C SER A 124 -13.99 -8.23 9.22
N LEU A 125 -12.86 -8.69 9.72
CA LEU A 125 -11.76 -9.26 8.97
C LEU A 125 -11.32 -10.56 9.63
N ARG A 126 -11.05 -11.61 8.84
CA ARG A 126 -10.42 -12.84 9.32
C ARG A 126 -9.02 -12.93 8.72
N VAL A 127 -8.05 -13.18 9.59
CA VAL A 127 -6.65 -13.39 9.24
C VAL A 127 -6.19 -14.76 9.73
N THR A 128 -5.02 -15.20 9.29
CA THR A 128 -4.30 -16.36 9.83
C THR A 128 -2.91 -15.93 10.29
N GLY A 129 -2.28 -16.72 11.16
CA GLY A 129 -0.90 -16.48 11.64
C GLY A 129 -0.59 -17.31 12.90
N ARG A 130 0.72 -17.52 13.21
CA ARG A 130 1.16 -18.41 14.30
C ARG A 130 2.17 -17.77 15.26
N PRO A 131 1.85 -16.69 15.97
CA PRO A 131 0.67 -15.79 15.90
C PRO A 131 0.72 -14.88 14.66
N ALA A 132 -0.39 -14.20 14.35
CA ALA A 132 -0.38 -13.12 13.38
C ALA A 132 0.35 -11.91 13.98
N THR A 133 1.40 -11.41 13.29
CA THR A 133 2.23 -10.32 13.82
C THR A 133 1.46 -9.01 13.92
N ALA A 134 1.84 -8.15 14.85
CA ALA A 134 1.19 -6.85 15.01
C ALA A 134 1.30 -5.99 13.73
N VAL A 135 2.41 -6.11 12.99
CA VAL A 135 2.62 -5.42 11.71
C VAL A 135 1.63 -5.90 10.66
N PHE A 136 1.49 -7.22 10.52
CA PHE A 136 0.54 -7.82 9.57
C PHE A 136 -0.91 -7.47 9.90
N VAL A 137 -1.32 -7.61 11.17
CA VAL A 137 -2.68 -7.29 11.63
C VAL A 137 -3.00 -5.80 11.38
N ARG A 138 -2.05 -4.90 11.67
CA ARG A 138 -2.18 -3.47 11.40
C ARG A 138 -2.40 -3.19 9.91
N GLU A 139 -1.54 -3.74 9.06
CA GLU A 139 -1.62 -3.56 7.60
C GLU A 139 -2.97 -4.06 7.06
N GLN A 140 -3.42 -5.26 7.50
CA GLN A 140 -4.68 -5.82 7.02
C GLN A 140 -5.91 -5.04 7.52
N ALA A 141 -5.91 -4.58 8.77
CA ALA A 141 -6.97 -3.73 9.30
C ALA A 141 -7.05 -2.40 8.54
N TYR A 142 -5.90 -1.77 8.28
CA TYR A 142 -5.82 -0.55 7.48
C TYR A 142 -6.36 -0.76 6.06
N ARG A 143 -5.89 -1.79 5.35
CA ARG A 143 -6.33 -2.11 3.97
C ARG A 143 -7.83 -2.38 3.91
N ALA A 144 -8.37 -3.15 4.85
CA ALA A 144 -9.79 -3.47 4.92
C ALA A 144 -10.65 -2.22 5.15
N ALA A 145 -10.23 -1.34 6.06
CA ALA A 145 -10.94 -0.10 6.35
C ALA A 145 -10.93 0.88 5.15
N VAL A 146 -9.78 1.00 4.47
CA VAL A 146 -9.65 1.80 3.23
C VAL A 146 -10.52 1.23 2.10
N ALA A 147 -10.54 -0.09 1.94
CA ALA A 147 -11.38 -0.74 0.93
C ALA A 147 -12.89 -0.60 1.19
N ALA A 148 -13.29 -0.50 2.46
CA ALA A 148 -14.69 -0.31 2.86
C ALA A 148 -15.16 1.15 2.76
N ALA A 149 -14.25 2.11 2.60
CA ALA A 149 -14.58 3.51 2.39
C ALA A 149 -15.13 3.73 0.97
N GLN A 150 -16.15 4.58 0.87
CA GLN A 150 -16.86 4.87 -0.38
C GLN A 150 -16.69 6.36 -0.75
N PRO A 151 -15.56 6.76 -1.34
CA PRO A 151 -15.37 8.12 -1.80
C PRO A 151 -16.30 8.44 -2.97
N ARG A 152 -16.79 9.67 -3.05
CA ARG A 152 -17.51 10.17 -4.23
C ARG A 152 -16.54 10.40 -5.40
N PRO A 153 -17.03 10.46 -6.65
CA PRO A 153 -16.21 10.75 -7.81
C PRO A 153 -15.38 12.03 -7.61
N GLY A 154 -14.05 11.95 -7.79
CA GLY A 154 -13.13 13.06 -7.58
C GLY A 154 -12.74 13.33 -6.12
N ALA A 155 -13.27 12.58 -5.16
CA ALA A 155 -12.79 12.59 -3.79
C ALA A 155 -11.64 11.57 -3.60
N THR A 156 -10.75 11.87 -2.65
CA THR A 156 -9.61 11.05 -2.28
C THR A 156 -9.73 10.56 -0.83
N ILE A 157 -9.14 9.39 -0.57
CA ILE A 157 -9.04 8.83 0.78
C ILE A 157 -7.70 9.26 1.37
N LEU A 158 -7.74 9.89 2.54
CA LEU A 158 -6.58 10.17 3.38
C LEU A 158 -6.67 9.27 4.60
N ALA A 159 -5.73 8.34 4.69
CA ALA A 159 -5.54 7.46 5.82
C ALA A 159 -4.04 7.11 5.89
N SER A 160 -3.54 6.81 7.09
CA SER A 160 -2.15 6.38 7.28
C SER A 160 -2.13 5.09 8.08
N GLU A 161 -1.42 4.09 7.58
CA GLU A 161 -1.20 2.84 8.30
C GLU A 161 -0.49 3.07 9.63
N GLU A 162 0.41 4.07 9.70
CA GLU A 162 1.15 4.43 10.90
C GLU A 162 0.26 4.95 12.02
N SER A 163 -0.94 5.48 11.69
CA SER A 163 -1.92 5.93 12.67
C SER A 163 -2.69 4.80 13.34
N VAL A 164 -2.57 3.57 12.82
CA VAL A 164 -3.26 2.39 13.32
C VAL A 164 -2.42 1.71 14.40
N ASN A 165 -2.95 1.60 15.61
CA ASN A 165 -2.24 1.01 16.74
C ASN A 165 -2.64 -0.46 16.96
N VAL A 166 -1.64 -1.36 16.93
CA VAL A 166 -1.77 -2.77 17.28
C VAL A 166 -0.67 -3.09 18.29
N ALA A 167 -1.07 -3.30 19.55
CA ALA A 167 -0.12 -3.36 20.66
C ALA A 167 0.69 -4.66 20.75
N ALA A 168 0.16 -5.77 20.22
CA ALA A 168 0.79 -7.09 20.32
C ALA A 168 0.36 -8.00 19.18
N PRO A 169 1.12 -9.07 18.89
CA PRO A 169 0.69 -10.11 17.96
C PRO A 169 -0.64 -10.75 18.42
N LEU A 170 -1.50 -11.08 17.44
CA LEU A 170 -2.78 -11.72 17.70
C LEU A 170 -2.59 -13.24 17.68
N LYS A 171 -2.86 -13.90 18.81
CA LYS A 171 -2.75 -15.36 18.91
C LYS A 171 -3.82 -16.05 18.06
N VAL A 172 -3.59 -17.32 17.77
CA VAL A 172 -4.58 -18.18 17.10
C VAL A 172 -5.87 -18.23 17.94
N ASP A 173 -7.01 -18.12 17.28
CA ASP A 173 -8.37 -18.08 17.83
C ASP A 173 -8.69 -16.85 18.71
N ASP A 174 -7.75 -15.89 18.81
CA ASP A 174 -8.02 -14.62 19.48
C ASP A 174 -8.72 -13.62 18.52
N ILE A 175 -9.42 -12.67 19.15
CA ILE A 175 -10.12 -11.57 18.45
C ILE A 175 -9.65 -10.25 19.06
N THR A 176 -9.47 -9.24 18.20
CA THR A 176 -9.17 -7.88 18.61
C THR A 176 -10.02 -6.87 17.84
N GLU A 177 -10.22 -5.68 18.38
CA GLU A 177 -10.84 -4.55 17.70
C GLU A 177 -9.79 -3.45 17.50
N ILE A 178 -9.73 -2.91 16.29
CA ILE A 178 -8.74 -1.93 15.86
C ILE A 178 -9.47 -0.74 15.27
N ASP A 179 -9.18 0.45 15.77
CA ASP A 179 -9.75 1.69 15.27
C ASP A 179 -8.84 2.27 14.17
N VAL A 180 -9.41 2.48 12.98
CA VAL A 180 -8.73 3.02 11.80
C VAL A 180 -9.34 4.37 11.44
N PRO A 181 -8.65 5.51 11.65
CA PRO A 181 -9.14 6.81 11.27
C PRO A 181 -9.08 7.00 9.76
N ILE A 182 -10.18 7.47 9.16
CA ILE A 182 -10.31 7.73 7.73
C ILE A 182 -10.83 9.14 7.51
N VAL A 183 -10.26 9.86 6.55
CA VAL A 183 -10.76 11.13 6.06
C VAL A 183 -10.98 11.02 4.55
N LEU A 184 -12.15 11.42 4.08
CA LEU A 184 -12.45 11.61 2.67
C LEU A 184 -12.50 13.10 2.37
N GLN A 185 -11.82 13.53 1.30
CA GLN A 185 -11.82 14.93 0.90
C GLN A 185 -11.86 15.10 -0.63
N GLY A 186 -12.41 16.22 -1.07
CA GLY A 186 -12.46 16.61 -2.48
C GLY A 186 -12.84 18.09 -2.60
N ALA A 187 -12.43 18.77 -3.67
CA ALA A 187 -12.64 20.19 -3.85
C ALA A 187 -14.13 20.58 -3.85
N ASP A 188 -14.97 19.71 -4.40
CA ASP A 188 -16.41 19.96 -4.57
C ASP A 188 -17.24 19.52 -3.35
N TYR A 189 -16.64 18.89 -2.34
CA TYR A 189 -17.29 18.27 -1.20
C TYR A 189 -16.88 18.91 0.13
N PHE A 190 -17.65 18.66 1.18
CA PHE A 190 -17.16 18.76 2.54
C PHE A 190 -16.41 17.49 2.91
N SER A 191 -15.35 17.63 3.70
CA SER A 191 -14.62 16.48 4.22
C SER A 191 -15.54 15.61 5.07
N ALA A 192 -15.50 14.29 4.85
CA ALA A 192 -16.08 13.30 5.75
C ALA A 192 -14.94 12.69 6.58
N GLN A 193 -15.11 12.66 7.90
CA GLN A 193 -14.14 12.12 8.83
C GLN A 193 -14.82 11.20 9.83
N ALA A 194 -14.33 9.97 9.95
CA ALA A 194 -14.80 8.98 10.92
C ALA A 194 -13.72 7.95 11.21
N THR A 195 -13.94 7.16 12.26
CA THR A 195 -13.11 5.99 12.58
C THR A 195 -13.88 4.74 12.21
N THR A 196 -13.27 3.86 11.42
CA THR A 196 -13.78 2.52 11.14
C THR A 196 -13.25 1.57 12.21
N ARG A 197 -14.13 0.90 12.92
CA ARG A 197 -13.76 -0.17 13.85
C ARG A 197 -13.64 -1.49 13.09
N VAL A 198 -12.43 -2.06 13.07
CA VAL A 198 -12.14 -3.33 12.41
C VAL A 198 -12.05 -4.42 13.49
N ARG A 199 -12.99 -5.36 13.46
CA ARG A 199 -12.92 -6.58 14.28
C ARG A 199 -12.09 -7.62 13.54
N VAL A 200 -10.91 -7.94 14.08
CA VAL A 200 -9.98 -8.91 13.48
C VAL A 200 -9.99 -10.19 14.29
N GLU A 201 -10.20 -11.33 13.61
CA GLU A 201 -10.14 -12.68 14.16
C GLU A 201 -8.96 -13.42 13.52
N ASN A 202 -8.06 -14.01 14.34
CA ASN A 202 -7.00 -14.87 13.85
C ASN A 202 -7.51 -16.32 13.79
N PHE A 203 -7.85 -16.77 12.60
CA PHE A 203 -8.46 -18.07 12.33
C PHE A 203 -7.41 -19.17 12.16
N ALA A 204 -7.53 -20.24 12.95
CA ALA A 204 -6.61 -21.37 12.88
C ALA A 204 -6.61 -22.03 11.49
N GLN A 205 -5.43 -22.07 10.84
CA GLN A 205 -5.26 -22.80 9.57
C GLN A 205 -3.96 -23.62 9.58
N PRO A 206 -3.98 -24.85 9.02
CA PRO A 206 -2.76 -25.62 8.80
C PRO A 206 -1.91 -24.94 7.71
N VAL A 207 -0.60 -25.21 7.71
CA VAL A 207 0.26 -24.93 6.54
C VAL A 207 0.02 -26.04 5.52
N ILE A 208 -0.38 -25.65 4.32
CA ILE A 208 -0.60 -26.58 3.21
C ILE A 208 0.43 -26.27 2.13
N ALA A 209 1.14 -27.30 1.66
CA ALA A 209 2.03 -27.16 0.51
C ALA A 209 1.21 -26.93 -0.76
N PRO A 210 1.64 -26.04 -1.66
CA PRO A 210 0.97 -25.84 -2.94
C PRO A 210 1.16 -27.03 -3.86
N GLU A 211 0.14 -27.32 -4.68
CA GLU A 211 0.18 -28.41 -5.66
C GLU A 211 0.90 -27.99 -6.94
N SER A 212 0.75 -26.72 -7.34
CA SER A 212 1.40 -26.16 -8.52
C SER A 212 1.78 -24.70 -8.33
N LEU A 213 2.58 -24.20 -9.29
CA LEU A 213 2.90 -22.78 -9.45
C LEU A 213 2.19 -22.25 -10.68
N LEU A 214 1.31 -21.28 -10.46
CA LEU A 214 0.65 -20.49 -11.49
C LEU A 214 1.53 -19.28 -11.81
N VAL A 215 1.77 -18.98 -13.08
CA VAL A 215 2.58 -17.83 -13.49
C VAL A 215 1.85 -16.97 -14.50
N SER A 216 1.82 -15.67 -14.29
CA SER A 216 1.34 -14.65 -15.22
C SER A 216 2.40 -13.58 -15.43
N ASP A 217 3.31 -13.83 -16.37
CA ASP A 217 4.34 -12.91 -16.82
C ASP A 217 4.23 -12.65 -18.35
N PHE A 218 3.13 -13.04 -18.97
CA PHE A 218 2.88 -12.84 -20.38
C PHE A 218 1.47 -12.29 -20.65
N PRO A 219 1.37 -11.10 -21.30
CA PRO A 219 2.44 -10.20 -21.69
C PRO A 219 3.05 -9.49 -20.46
N GLU A 220 4.38 -9.44 -20.35
CA GLU A 220 5.04 -8.64 -19.33
C GLU A 220 4.69 -7.16 -19.51
N THR A 221 4.84 -6.64 -20.73
CA THR A 221 4.50 -5.26 -21.10
C THR A 221 3.05 -5.16 -21.56
N LEU A 222 2.23 -4.43 -20.81
CA LEU A 222 0.81 -4.27 -21.08
C LEU A 222 0.53 -3.15 -22.08
N LYS A 223 0.17 -3.49 -23.31
CA LYS A 223 -0.22 -2.53 -24.35
C LYS A 223 -1.72 -2.20 -24.30
N GLU A 224 -2.54 -3.10 -23.80
CA GLU A 224 -4.00 -2.99 -23.71
C GLU A 224 -4.55 -3.59 -22.40
N ASN A 225 -5.82 -3.39 -22.13
CA ASN A 225 -6.54 -4.01 -21.00
C ASN A 225 -7.16 -5.32 -21.45
N GLY A 226 -7.31 -6.28 -20.53
CA GLY A 226 -7.92 -7.58 -20.80
C GLY A 226 -7.52 -8.66 -19.82
N ILE A 227 -7.76 -9.91 -20.18
CA ILE A 227 -7.44 -11.07 -19.35
C ILE A 227 -5.97 -11.43 -19.52
N LEU A 228 -5.24 -11.52 -18.41
CA LEU A 228 -3.83 -11.87 -18.35
C LEU A 228 -3.63 -13.37 -18.12
N PHE A 229 -4.45 -13.95 -17.23
CA PHE A 229 -4.33 -15.34 -16.81
C PHE A 229 -5.66 -15.87 -16.28
N THR A 230 -5.87 -17.18 -16.45
CA THR A 230 -7.00 -17.93 -15.85
C THR A 230 -6.53 -19.26 -15.32
N ALA A 231 -7.07 -19.70 -14.19
CA ALA A 231 -6.87 -21.03 -13.61
C ALA A 231 -8.06 -21.40 -12.72
N ASP A 232 -8.19 -22.69 -12.41
CA ASP A 232 -9.14 -23.14 -11.41
C ASP A 232 -8.41 -23.46 -10.11
N LEU A 233 -8.91 -22.95 -8.99
CA LEU A 233 -8.53 -23.35 -7.65
C LEU A 233 -9.48 -24.46 -7.22
N THR A 234 -8.97 -25.69 -7.20
CA THR A 234 -9.76 -26.88 -6.84
C THR A 234 -10.03 -26.92 -5.34
N SER A 235 -11.06 -27.68 -4.95
CA SER A 235 -11.45 -27.78 -3.54
C SER A 235 -10.34 -28.39 -2.69
N LYS A 236 -10.02 -27.73 -1.58
CA LYS A 236 -8.95 -28.06 -0.61
C LYS A 236 -7.53 -28.02 -1.15
N ALA A 237 -7.33 -27.61 -2.41
CA ALA A 237 -6.00 -27.41 -2.97
C ALA A 237 -5.40 -26.08 -2.53
N ALA A 238 -4.07 -26.03 -2.50
CA ALA A 238 -3.31 -24.80 -2.44
C ALA A 238 -2.52 -24.61 -3.73
N GLU A 239 -2.50 -23.38 -4.25
CA GLU A 239 -1.76 -23.01 -5.44
C GLU A 239 -0.87 -21.82 -5.13
N ARG A 240 0.37 -21.83 -5.62
CA ARG A 240 1.24 -20.65 -5.59
C ARG A 240 1.02 -19.87 -6.87
N PHE A 241 0.98 -18.54 -6.78
CA PHE A 241 0.77 -17.68 -7.93
C PHE A 241 1.79 -16.55 -7.97
N LEU A 242 2.48 -16.40 -9.09
CA LEU A 242 3.38 -15.30 -9.41
C LEU A 242 2.77 -14.48 -10.55
N TYR A 243 2.73 -13.16 -10.41
CA TYR A 243 2.53 -12.25 -11.53
C TYR A 243 3.58 -11.15 -11.56
N TYR A 244 3.89 -10.68 -12.78
CA TYR A 244 4.83 -9.59 -13.02
C TYR A 244 4.42 -8.84 -14.28
N HIS A 245 4.10 -7.52 -14.16
CA HIS A 245 3.59 -6.74 -15.28
C HIS A 245 4.07 -5.30 -15.24
N TYR A 246 4.36 -4.76 -16.43
CA TYR A 246 4.82 -3.40 -16.68
C TYR A 246 3.78 -2.60 -17.50
N ASN A 247 3.46 -1.37 -17.08
CA ASN A 247 2.68 -0.42 -17.87
C ASN A 247 3.62 0.53 -18.62
N PRO A 248 3.75 0.45 -19.97
CA PRO A 248 4.67 1.29 -20.73
C PRO A 248 4.24 2.76 -20.84
N GLY A 249 3.07 3.13 -20.32
CA GLY A 249 2.54 4.50 -20.37
C GLY A 249 1.92 4.91 -21.69
N ILE A 250 1.58 3.95 -22.57
CA ILE A 250 0.87 4.20 -23.83
C ILE A 250 -0.63 4.45 -23.58
N GLN A 251 -1.16 3.86 -22.52
CA GLN A 251 -2.55 3.92 -22.07
C GLN A 251 -2.63 4.65 -20.73
N PRO A 252 -3.82 5.08 -20.28
CA PRO A 252 -3.98 5.67 -18.94
C PRO A 252 -3.54 4.70 -17.84
N ASP A 253 -3.49 5.19 -16.63
CA ASP A 253 -3.21 4.38 -15.44
C ASP A 253 -4.09 3.14 -15.40
N ARG A 254 -3.46 2.03 -15.07
CA ARG A 254 -4.06 0.71 -15.02
C ARG A 254 -4.15 0.19 -13.60
N ARG A 255 -4.80 -0.94 -13.50
CA ARG A 255 -4.91 -1.73 -12.28
C ARG A 255 -4.87 -3.20 -12.64
N ILE A 256 -4.12 -3.99 -11.87
CA ILE A 256 -4.14 -5.45 -11.93
C ILE A 256 -5.10 -5.95 -10.85
N VAL A 257 -6.03 -6.83 -11.22
CA VAL A 257 -7.03 -7.38 -10.30
C VAL A 257 -7.09 -8.89 -10.44
N LEU A 258 -6.91 -9.60 -9.32
CA LEU A 258 -7.18 -11.04 -9.26
C LEU A 258 -8.62 -11.23 -8.78
N LYS A 259 -9.43 -11.84 -9.62
CA LYS A 259 -10.84 -12.12 -9.38
C LYS A 259 -11.07 -13.61 -9.17
N ALA A 260 -11.89 -13.94 -8.18
CA ALA A 260 -12.38 -15.30 -7.93
C ALA A 260 -13.87 -15.37 -8.21
N GLN A 261 -14.25 -16.23 -9.13
CA GLN A 261 -15.64 -16.50 -9.49
C GLN A 261 -16.09 -17.83 -8.88
N ASN A 262 -17.14 -17.78 -8.09
CA ASN A 262 -17.83 -18.95 -7.59
C ASN A 262 -19.07 -19.24 -8.46
N THR A 263 -19.03 -20.32 -9.21
CA THR A 263 -20.15 -20.72 -10.10
C THR A 263 -21.15 -21.67 -9.41
N SER A 264 -20.85 -22.10 -8.17
CA SER A 264 -21.73 -22.95 -7.37
C SER A 264 -22.80 -22.13 -6.63
N ASP A 265 -23.76 -22.82 -5.98
CA ASP A 265 -24.74 -22.17 -5.09
C ASP A 265 -24.23 -22.05 -3.65
N GLN A 266 -23.14 -22.74 -3.30
CA GLN A 266 -22.55 -22.74 -1.96
C GLN A 266 -21.38 -21.74 -1.89
N PRO A 267 -21.15 -21.09 -0.75
CA PRO A 267 -19.98 -20.23 -0.58
C PRO A 267 -18.69 -21.07 -0.63
N ALA A 268 -17.59 -20.42 -0.99
CA ALA A 268 -16.24 -20.95 -0.86
C ALA A 268 -15.39 -20.03 0.02
N THR A 269 -14.50 -20.60 0.81
CA THR A 269 -13.61 -19.85 1.71
C THR A 269 -12.16 -20.09 1.30
N VAL A 270 -11.41 -19.04 1.11
CA VAL A 270 -10.01 -19.07 0.66
C VAL A 270 -9.10 -18.35 1.66
N GLN A 271 -8.01 -19.02 2.06
CA GLN A 271 -6.86 -18.36 2.67
C GLN A 271 -5.98 -17.76 1.57
N PHE A 272 -5.55 -16.53 1.76
CA PHE A 272 -4.78 -15.77 0.80
C PHE A 272 -3.53 -15.18 1.48
N ILE A 273 -2.36 -15.82 1.29
CA ILE A 273 -1.06 -15.34 1.75
C ILE A 273 -0.42 -14.58 0.59
N ALA A 274 -0.13 -13.29 0.72
CA ALA A 274 0.37 -12.50 -0.39
C ALA A 274 1.53 -11.59 -0.02
N GLY A 275 2.52 -11.52 -0.91
CA GLY A 275 3.56 -10.51 -0.95
C GLY A 275 3.45 -9.72 -2.24
N GLU A 276 2.91 -8.50 -2.17
CA GLU A 276 2.73 -7.60 -3.30
C GLU A 276 3.75 -6.46 -3.22
N ALA A 277 4.28 -6.02 -4.36
CA ALA A 277 5.20 -4.89 -4.44
C ALA A 277 5.02 -4.07 -5.72
N GLY A 278 5.43 -2.83 -5.65
CA GLY A 278 5.14 -1.80 -6.65
C GLY A 278 3.84 -1.06 -6.30
N PRO A 279 3.44 -0.07 -7.11
CA PRO A 279 4.08 0.34 -8.38
C PRO A 279 5.42 1.06 -8.16
N ASP A 280 6.45 0.70 -8.90
CA ASP A 280 7.76 1.35 -8.91
C ASP A 280 8.37 1.25 -10.32
N THR A 281 9.39 2.07 -10.59
CA THR A 281 10.17 2.04 -11.82
C THR A 281 11.39 1.10 -11.73
N ASN A 282 11.76 0.68 -10.54
CA ASN A 282 12.89 -0.20 -10.26
C ASN A 282 12.44 -1.67 -10.19
N GLU A 283 12.66 -2.40 -11.27
CA GLU A 283 12.27 -3.80 -11.41
C GLU A 283 12.88 -4.73 -10.33
N LEU A 284 14.17 -4.54 -10.01
CA LEU A 284 14.85 -5.30 -8.96
C LEU A 284 14.22 -5.09 -7.59
N ALA A 285 13.89 -3.83 -7.25
CA ALA A 285 13.27 -3.50 -5.98
C ALA A 285 11.87 -4.09 -5.85
N VAL A 286 11.08 -4.07 -6.94
CA VAL A 286 9.72 -4.62 -6.96
C VAL A 286 9.75 -6.13 -6.75
N GLY A 287 10.58 -6.87 -7.49
CA GLY A 287 10.69 -8.32 -7.34
C GLY A 287 11.21 -8.73 -5.97
N HIS A 288 12.26 -8.06 -5.48
CA HIS A 288 12.83 -8.29 -4.15
C HIS A 288 11.80 -8.10 -3.03
N LEU A 289 11.12 -6.96 -3.02
CA LEU A 289 10.15 -6.64 -1.96
C LEU A 289 8.93 -7.57 -2.00
N SER A 290 8.47 -7.97 -3.20
CA SER A 290 7.40 -8.96 -3.37
C SER A 290 7.78 -10.30 -2.73
N THR A 291 8.97 -10.81 -3.07
CA THR A 291 9.48 -12.09 -2.56
C THR A 291 9.72 -12.03 -1.05
N GLN A 292 10.34 -10.96 -0.56
CA GLN A 292 10.60 -10.78 0.86
C GLN A 292 9.31 -10.78 1.69
N ARG A 293 8.31 -10.00 1.28
CA ARG A 293 7.01 -9.96 1.96
C ARG A 293 6.32 -11.31 1.95
N PHE A 294 6.37 -12.00 0.82
CA PHE A 294 5.77 -13.31 0.69
C PHE A 294 6.43 -14.35 1.59
N LEU A 295 7.78 -14.45 1.59
CA LEU A 295 8.52 -15.42 2.41
C LEU A 295 8.31 -15.19 3.91
N VAL A 296 8.30 -13.93 4.36
CA VAL A 296 8.01 -13.57 5.75
C VAL A 296 6.61 -14.02 6.15
N ARG A 297 5.61 -13.72 5.34
CA ARG A 297 4.22 -14.10 5.62
C ARG A 297 4.00 -15.61 5.53
N LEU A 298 4.61 -16.27 4.55
CA LEU A 298 4.54 -17.72 4.39
C LEU A 298 5.12 -18.44 5.61
N ALA A 299 6.28 -17.99 6.13
CA ALA A 299 6.91 -18.55 7.32
C ALA A 299 6.02 -18.47 8.56
N GLN A 300 5.19 -17.44 8.68
CA GLN A 300 4.22 -17.24 9.78
C GLN A 300 2.82 -17.78 9.47
N ASN A 301 2.58 -18.29 8.26
CA ASN A 301 1.24 -18.61 7.75
C ASN A 301 0.28 -17.40 7.81
N GLU A 302 0.82 -16.20 7.60
CA GLU A 302 0.07 -14.94 7.66
C GLU A 302 -0.69 -14.69 6.37
N GLY A 303 -2.00 -14.80 6.42
CA GLY A 303 -2.89 -14.57 5.29
C GLY A 303 -4.22 -13.96 5.72
N THR A 304 -4.99 -13.49 4.76
CA THR A 304 -6.40 -13.13 4.95
C THR A 304 -7.30 -14.31 4.59
N VAL A 305 -8.48 -14.38 5.19
CA VAL A 305 -9.49 -15.38 4.87
C VAL A 305 -10.68 -14.68 4.24
N VAL A 306 -10.93 -15.01 2.98
CA VAL A 306 -11.98 -14.39 2.16
C VAL A 306 -13.06 -15.41 1.86
N THR A 307 -14.32 -15.04 2.06
CA THR A 307 -15.47 -15.85 1.63
C THR A 307 -16.00 -15.33 0.30
N VAL A 308 -16.08 -16.21 -0.69
CA VAL A 308 -16.68 -15.95 -2.00
C VAL A 308 -18.09 -16.55 -1.98
N PRO A 309 -19.15 -15.74 -1.90
CA PRO A 309 -20.52 -16.25 -1.88
C PRO A 309 -20.87 -17.09 -3.12
N GLY A 310 -21.86 -17.95 -3.01
CA GLY A 310 -22.34 -18.68 -4.17
C GLY A 310 -22.84 -17.74 -5.28
N LYS A 311 -22.56 -18.07 -6.55
CA LYS A 311 -22.86 -17.26 -7.75
C LYS A 311 -22.24 -15.87 -7.75
N ALA A 312 -21.23 -15.62 -6.94
CA ALA A 312 -20.57 -14.30 -6.83
C ALA A 312 -19.23 -14.27 -7.55
N LEU A 313 -18.84 -13.03 -7.88
CA LEU A 313 -17.51 -12.64 -8.31
C LEU A 313 -16.93 -11.72 -7.22
N VAL A 314 -15.76 -12.05 -6.70
CA VAL A 314 -15.08 -11.29 -5.65
C VAL A 314 -13.66 -10.98 -6.11
N SER A 315 -13.20 -9.77 -5.89
CA SER A 315 -11.81 -9.39 -6.12
C SER A 315 -10.96 -9.73 -4.89
N LEU A 316 -10.04 -10.69 -5.05
CA LEU A 316 -9.12 -11.11 -3.98
C LEU A 316 -7.97 -10.12 -3.79
N MET A 317 -7.52 -9.50 -4.88
CA MET A 317 -6.40 -8.56 -4.89
C MET A 317 -6.66 -7.46 -5.92
N SER A 318 -6.20 -6.25 -5.61
CA SER A 318 -6.26 -5.10 -6.52
C SER A 318 -5.04 -4.22 -6.32
N GLN A 319 -4.18 -4.13 -7.36
CA GLN A 319 -2.94 -3.36 -7.31
C GLN A 319 -2.93 -2.28 -8.40
N PRO A 320 -2.77 -0.98 -8.05
CA PRO A 320 -2.58 0.09 -9.02
C PRO A 320 -1.33 -0.14 -9.86
N LEU A 321 -1.41 0.18 -11.16
CA LEU A 321 -0.30 0.11 -12.10
C LEU A 321 -0.27 1.39 -12.95
N PRO A 322 0.21 2.51 -12.39
CA PRO A 322 0.38 3.76 -13.10
C PRO A 322 1.30 3.63 -14.32
N ALA A 323 1.26 4.63 -15.19
CA ALA A 323 2.13 4.71 -16.36
C ALA A 323 3.63 4.61 -15.97
N ARG A 324 4.38 3.81 -16.72
CA ARG A 324 5.83 3.59 -16.58
C ARG A 324 6.25 2.95 -15.26
N THR A 325 5.39 2.16 -14.65
CA THR A 325 5.70 1.42 -13.44
C THR A 325 5.52 -0.08 -13.64
N ILE A 326 6.10 -0.83 -12.73
CA ILE A 326 6.06 -2.29 -12.63
C ILE A 326 5.34 -2.67 -11.34
N VAL A 327 4.63 -3.77 -11.39
CA VAL A 327 4.09 -4.46 -10.21
C VAL A 327 4.45 -5.93 -10.26
N SER A 328 4.65 -6.52 -9.10
CA SER A 328 4.82 -7.96 -8.92
C SER A 328 4.09 -8.42 -7.68
N GLY A 329 3.62 -9.66 -7.70
CA GLY A 329 3.06 -10.31 -6.54
C GLY A 329 3.33 -11.80 -6.54
N LEU A 330 3.74 -12.28 -5.38
CA LEU A 330 3.79 -13.68 -5.02
C LEU A 330 2.69 -13.95 -4.02
N MET A 331 1.95 -15.02 -4.22
CA MET A 331 0.86 -15.38 -3.32
C MET A 331 0.65 -16.89 -3.25
N GLN A 332 0.03 -17.34 -2.19
CA GLN A 332 -0.47 -18.70 -2.05
C GLN A 332 -1.95 -18.64 -1.70
N LEU A 333 -2.76 -19.27 -2.52
CA LEU A 333 -4.20 -19.41 -2.34
C LEU A 333 -4.48 -20.83 -1.89
N HIS A 334 -5.24 -20.97 -0.81
CA HIS A 334 -5.70 -22.27 -0.32
C HIS A 334 -7.21 -22.24 -0.15
N GLU A 335 -7.93 -23.02 -0.95
CA GLU A 335 -9.37 -23.22 -0.76
C GLU A 335 -9.57 -24.10 0.47
N ILE A 336 -10.14 -23.51 1.53
CA ILE A 336 -10.33 -24.15 2.83
C ILE A 336 -11.57 -25.01 2.83
N GLU A 337 -12.66 -24.46 2.27
CA GLU A 337 -13.97 -25.04 2.31
C GLU A 337 -14.85 -24.50 1.18
N GLY A 338 -15.63 -25.35 0.56
CA GLY A 338 -16.67 -24.97 -0.42
C GLY A 338 -16.48 -25.61 -1.78
N ALA A 339 -16.77 -24.84 -2.82
CA ALA A 339 -16.69 -25.28 -4.20
C ALA A 339 -15.43 -24.72 -4.90
N PRO A 340 -14.95 -25.37 -5.96
CA PRO A 340 -13.87 -24.83 -6.78
C PRO A 340 -14.17 -23.41 -7.26
N LEU A 341 -13.14 -22.58 -7.31
CA LEU A 341 -13.21 -21.21 -7.77
C LEU A 341 -12.48 -21.05 -9.11
N HIS A 342 -13.07 -20.27 -10.01
CA HIS A 342 -12.37 -19.87 -11.22
C HIS A 342 -11.63 -18.54 -10.95
N LEU A 343 -10.30 -18.56 -11.07
CA LEU A 343 -9.43 -17.41 -10.89
C LEU A 343 -9.18 -16.72 -12.23
N THR A 344 -9.28 -15.40 -12.26
CA THR A 344 -8.96 -14.60 -13.44
C THR A 344 -8.12 -13.39 -13.03
N LEU A 345 -6.91 -13.26 -13.57
CA LEU A 345 -6.11 -12.05 -13.46
C LEU A 345 -6.44 -11.13 -14.65
N VAL A 346 -6.81 -9.89 -14.36
CA VAL A 346 -7.17 -8.89 -15.38
C VAL A 346 -6.36 -7.62 -15.23
N ALA A 347 -6.03 -7.00 -16.38
CA ALA A 347 -5.61 -5.60 -16.45
C ALA A 347 -6.84 -4.76 -16.86
N GLN A 348 -7.16 -3.73 -16.08
CA GLN A 348 -8.26 -2.80 -16.34
C GLN A 348 -7.82 -1.35 -16.15
N ASN A 349 -8.64 -0.35 -16.54
CA ASN A 349 -8.31 1.05 -16.25
C ASN A 349 -8.30 1.28 -14.74
N GLY A 350 -7.44 2.16 -14.27
CA GLY A 350 -7.33 2.50 -12.86
C GLY A 350 -8.62 3.09 -12.27
N SER A 351 -9.45 3.72 -13.12
CA SER A 351 -10.77 4.30 -12.76
C SER A 351 -11.91 3.31 -12.74
N ASP A 352 -11.74 2.10 -13.32
CA ASP A 352 -12.81 1.12 -13.38
C ASP A 352 -13.10 0.53 -11.99
N PRO A 353 -14.35 0.15 -11.69
CA PRO A 353 -14.69 -0.52 -10.44
C PRO A 353 -13.89 -1.81 -10.28
N VAL A 354 -13.32 -2.03 -9.10
CA VAL A 354 -12.52 -3.24 -8.80
C VAL A 354 -13.36 -4.50 -8.98
N ASP A 355 -14.61 -4.48 -8.50
CA ASP A 355 -15.55 -5.58 -8.57
C ASP A 355 -16.38 -5.61 -9.89
N GLY A 356 -15.91 -4.87 -10.91
CA GLY A 356 -16.52 -4.92 -12.25
C GLY A 356 -16.45 -6.32 -12.87
N PRO A 357 -17.24 -6.58 -13.93
CA PRO A 357 -17.27 -7.89 -14.59
C PRO A 357 -15.92 -8.27 -15.19
N ILE A 358 -15.70 -9.58 -15.37
CA ILE A 358 -14.54 -10.09 -16.13
C ILE A 358 -14.76 -9.75 -17.61
N PRO A 359 -13.76 -9.20 -18.32
CA PRO A 359 -13.85 -9.02 -19.77
C PRO A 359 -14.14 -10.35 -20.49
N THR A 360 -14.83 -10.30 -21.60
CA THR A 360 -15.13 -11.48 -22.44
C THR A 360 -14.09 -11.68 -23.55
N SER A 361 -12.99 -10.93 -23.53
CA SER A 361 -11.90 -11.03 -24.52
C SER A 361 -11.08 -12.31 -24.34
N ALA A 362 -10.35 -12.68 -25.37
CA ALA A 362 -9.31 -13.70 -25.25
C ALA A 362 -8.17 -13.24 -24.32
N LEU A 363 -7.34 -14.18 -23.89
CA LEU A 363 -6.11 -13.87 -23.16
C LEU A 363 -5.23 -12.92 -23.95
N LEU A 364 -4.69 -11.90 -23.29
CA LEU A 364 -3.76 -10.97 -23.91
C LEU A 364 -2.49 -11.71 -24.35
N VAL A 365 -1.88 -11.24 -25.42
CA VAL A 365 -0.60 -11.74 -25.95
C VAL A 365 0.41 -10.60 -26.06
N GLY A 366 1.69 -10.93 -25.93
CA GLY A 366 2.80 -9.97 -26.01
C GLY A 366 3.71 -10.24 -27.21
N ASP A 367 4.62 -9.29 -27.46
CA ASP A 367 5.57 -9.40 -28.56
C ASP A 367 6.74 -10.36 -28.26
N LYS A 368 7.09 -10.48 -26.97
CA LYS A 368 8.17 -11.36 -26.52
C LYS A 368 7.59 -12.47 -25.65
N PRO A 369 8.02 -13.72 -25.86
CA PRO A 369 7.54 -14.83 -25.04
C PRO A 369 8.09 -14.72 -23.62
N HIS A 370 7.19 -14.72 -22.65
CA HIS A 370 7.44 -14.80 -21.21
C HIS A 370 6.64 -15.96 -20.62
N ALA A 371 6.93 -16.37 -19.41
CA ALA A 371 6.23 -17.47 -18.76
C ALA A 371 4.78 -17.13 -18.44
N ARG A 372 3.85 -17.97 -18.89
CA ARG A 372 2.45 -17.97 -18.47
C ARG A 372 1.92 -19.39 -18.49
N GLY A 373 1.39 -19.84 -17.36
CA GLY A 373 0.81 -21.18 -17.31
C GLY A 373 0.84 -21.80 -15.92
N VAL A 374 0.77 -23.11 -15.89
CA VAL A 374 0.77 -23.95 -14.69
C VAL A 374 2.02 -24.83 -14.70
N TYR A 375 2.78 -24.79 -13.63
CA TYR A 375 4.05 -25.51 -13.48
C TYR A 375 3.98 -26.49 -12.31
N PRO A 376 4.43 -27.76 -12.52
CA PRO A 376 4.09 -28.86 -11.61
C PRO A 376 4.87 -28.90 -10.31
N ILE A 377 5.96 -28.13 -10.19
CA ILE A 377 6.86 -28.22 -9.04
C ILE A 377 7.02 -26.83 -8.42
N PRO A 378 6.20 -26.46 -7.42
CA PRO A 378 6.29 -25.17 -6.76
C PRO A 378 7.41 -25.09 -5.71
N GLU A 379 8.01 -26.20 -5.33
CA GLU A 379 9.02 -26.30 -4.28
C GLU A 379 10.08 -27.35 -4.60
N PHE A 380 11.36 -27.01 -4.38
CA PHE A 380 12.48 -27.92 -4.40
C PHE A 380 13.08 -28.10 -3.01
N PHE A 381 13.52 -29.32 -2.71
CA PHE A 381 14.20 -29.68 -1.47
C PHE A 381 15.55 -30.32 -1.81
N PHE A 382 16.63 -29.77 -1.24
CA PHE A 382 17.99 -30.21 -1.50
C PHE A 382 18.73 -30.47 -0.18
N ASP A 383 19.51 -31.57 -0.13
CA ASP A 383 20.36 -31.91 1.00
C ASP A 383 21.82 -32.07 0.49
N TYR A 384 22.73 -31.32 1.11
CA TYR A 384 24.15 -31.32 0.76
C TYR A 384 25.04 -31.60 1.97
N ASN A 385 26.21 -32.17 1.70
CA ASN A 385 27.31 -32.27 2.65
C ASN A 385 28.49 -31.44 2.14
N TYR A 386 29.09 -30.69 3.05
CA TYR A 386 30.30 -29.91 2.81
C TYR A 386 31.39 -30.40 3.79
N ASP A 387 32.59 -30.68 3.27
CA ASP A 387 33.77 -30.97 4.07
C ASP A 387 34.61 -29.69 4.16
N ALA A 388 34.88 -29.21 5.37
CA ALA A 388 35.60 -27.96 5.58
C ALA A 388 37.08 -28.02 5.10
N ASP A 389 37.65 -29.22 4.91
CA ASP A 389 38.97 -29.45 4.32
C ASP A 389 38.90 -29.72 2.81
N GLY A 390 37.71 -29.74 2.22
CA GLY A 390 37.47 -30.06 0.82
C GLY A 390 37.39 -28.83 -0.10
N ALA A 391 36.91 -29.11 -1.31
CA ALA A 391 36.61 -28.04 -2.28
C ALA A 391 35.33 -27.28 -1.90
N ASP A 392 35.20 -26.05 -2.40
CA ASP A 392 34.00 -25.25 -2.24
C ASP A 392 32.76 -26.01 -2.74
N LEU A 393 31.66 -25.86 -2.02
CA LEU A 393 30.35 -26.39 -2.42
C LEU A 393 29.56 -25.33 -3.15
N GLU A 394 29.27 -25.57 -4.43
CA GLU A 394 28.43 -24.67 -5.24
C GLU A 394 27.05 -25.30 -5.48
N ILE A 395 26.00 -24.58 -5.10
CA ILE A 395 24.60 -25.01 -5.20
C ILE A 395 23.83 -24.04 -6.10
N PRO A 396 23.37 -24.49 -7.28
CA PRO A 396 22.63 -23.63 -8.19
C PRO A 396 21.20 -23.39 -7.70
N ILE A 397 20.77 -22.12 -7.73
CA ILE A 397 19.42 -21.64 -7.44
C ILE A 397 18.85 -21.04 -8.72
N GLY A 398 17.64 -21.45 -9.13
CA GLY A 398 16.99 -20.94 -10.34
C GLY A 398 17.58 -21.52 -11.65
N GLN A 399 18.09 -22.75 -11.65
CA GLN A 399 18.74 -23.35 -12.82
C GLN A 399 17.90 -24.46 -13.48
N ILE A 400 16.88 -24.99 -12.83
CA ILE A 400 16.13 -26.16 -13.31
C ILE A 400 14.89 -25.67 -14.08
N PRO A 401 14.85 -25.71 -15.42
CA PRO A 401 13.70 -25.23 -16.16
C PRO A 401 12.48 -26.14 -15.95
N LEU A 402 11.32 -25.56 -15.65
CA LEU A 402 10.08 -26.28 -15.44
C LEU A 402 9.22 -26.31 -16.71
N PRO A 403 8.69 -27.49 -17.10
CA PRO A 403 7.75 -27.59 -18.21
C PRO A 403 6.39 -27.01 -17.81
N ASN A 404 5.71 -26.37 -18.75
CA ASN A 404 4.34 -25.92 -18.58
C ASN A 404 3.37 -27.10 -18.72
N LEU A 405 2.42 -27.27 -17.80
CA LEU A 405 1.39 -28.33 -17.86
C LEU A 405 0.27 -28.03 -18.87
N VAL A 406 0.06 -26.75 -19.16
CA VAL A 406 -0.78 -26.30 -20.27
C VAL A 406 0.13 -25.86 -21.42
N GLN A 407 -0.37 -25.53 -22.57
CA GLN A 407 0.49 -25.01 -23.65
C GLN A 407 1.09 -23.66 -23.27
N GLY A 408 2.39 -23.52 -23.47
CA GLY A 408 3.08 -22.25 -23.17
C GLY A 408 4.58 -22.40 -23.02
N GLN A 409 5.21 -21.35 -22.47
CA GLN A 409 6.65 -21.27 -22.30
C GLN A 409 7.13 -22.07 -21.10
N THR A 410 8.30 -22.69 -21.23
CA THR A 410 9.05 -23.25 -20.11
C THR A 410 9.41 -22.13 -19.12
N LEU A 411 9.25 -22.36 -17.83
CA LEU A 411 9.72 -21.44 -16.79
C LEU A 411 11.23 -21.65 -16.61
N ALA A 412 12.01 -20.76 -17.18
CA ALA A 412 13.46 -20.69 -16.95
C ALA A 412 13.73 -19.74 -15.78
N GLY A 413 14.74 -20.05 -14.94
CA GLY A 413 15.07 -19.23 -13.78
C GLY A 413 14.26 -19.54 -12.52
N ASP A 414 13.28 -20.44 -12.58
CA ASP A 414 12.46 -20.96 -11.45
C ASP A 414 11.81 -19.85 -10.61
N TYR A 415 11.45 -18.73 -11.24
CA TYR A 415 10.82 -17.60 -10.55
C TYR A 415 9.54 -18.05 -9.83
N GLY A 416 9.46 -17.73 -8.53
CA GLY A 416 8.33 -18.13 -7.68
C GLY A 416 8.41 -19.56 -7.13
N VAL A 417 9.41 -20.35 -7.51
CA VAL A 417 9.66 -21.69 -6.94
C VAL A 417 10.42 -21.56 -5.61
N LEU A 418 9.87 -22.11 -4.54
CA LEU A 418 10.56 -22.15 -3.25
C LEU A 418 11.69 -23.17 -3.29
N GLN A 419 12.88 -22.80 -2.85
CA GLN A 419 14.03 -23.67 -2.78
C GLN A 419 14.49 -23.78 -1.32
N SER A 420 14.34 -24.97 -0.76
CA SER A 420 14.75 -25.32 0.59
C SER A 420 16.03 -26.14 0.53
N VAL A 421 17.13 -25.61 1.07
CA VAL A 421 18.45 -26.20 1.03
C VAL A 421 18.92 -26.48 2.45
N THR A 422 19.25 -27.75 2.72
CA THR A 422 19.90 -28.15 3.95
C THR A 422 21.36 -28.45 3.67
N ILE A 423 22.28 -27.91 4.46
CA ILE A 423 23.71 -28.18 4.33
C ILE A 423 24.26 -28.68 5.65
N ARG A 424 24.90 -29.83 5.62
CA ARG A 424 25.67 -30.36 6.76
C ARG A 424 27.15 -30.10 6.50
N MET A 425 27.75 -29.16 7.22
CA MET A 425 29.15 -28.76 7.13
C MET A 425 29.95 -29.50 8.18
N VAL A 426 30.93 -30.32 7.77
CA VAL A 426 31.71 -31.22 8.62
C VAL A 426 33.15 -30.72 8.70
N ASN A 427 33.71 -30.70 9.91
CA ASN A 427 35.11 -30.47 10.18
C ASN A 427 35.75 -31.81 10.66
N ASN A 428 36.61 -32.40 9.84
CA ASN A 428 37.32 -33.64 10.14
C ASN A 428 38.62 -33.42 10.94
N ASP A 429 39.15 -32.17 11.00
CA ASP A 429 40.25 -31.79 11.88
C ASP A 429 39.82 -31.87 13.34
N ARG A 430 40.48 -32.75 14.10
CA ARG A 430 40.18 -32.95 15.52
C ARG A 430 40.85 -31.93 16.44
N ARG A 431 41.67 -31.05 15.90
CA ARG A 431 42.48 -30.09 16.66
C ARG A 431 42.03 -28.65 16.50
N ASN A 432 41.65 -28.27 15.29
CA ASN A 432 41.37 -26.91 14.95
C ASN A 432 39.88 -26.72 14.57
N ALA A 433 39.31 -25.59 14.93
CA ALA A 433 38.04 -25.14 14.39
C ALA A 433 38.23 -24.59 12.99
N HIS A 434 37.22 -24.72 12.13
CA HIS A 434 37.20 -24.14 10.78
C HIS A 434 36.17 -23.01 10.72
N GLU A 435 36.59 -21.87 10.17
CA GLU A 435 35.69 -20.77 9.84
C GLU A 435 35.28 -20.91 8.38
N VAL A 436 33.96 -21.03 8.16
CA VAL A 436 33.36 -21.13 6.82
C VAL A 436 32.27 -20.12 6.67
N ALA A 437 32.01 -19.69 5.45
CA ALA A 437 30.93 -18.79 5.16
C ALA A 437 30.04 -19.29 4.02
N LEU A 438 28.79 -18.88 4.07
CA LEU A 438 27.82 -19.03 3.00
C LEU A 438 27.79 -17.73 2.19
N TYR A 439 27.99 -17.84 0.90
CA TYR A 439 27.96 -16.73 -0.05
C TYR A 439 26.85 -16.92 -1.08
N ALA A 440 26.35 -15.81 -1.63
CA ALA A 440 25.53 -15.78 -2.83
C ALA A 440 26.33 -15.17 -3.99
N SER A 441 26.24 -15.77 -5.17
CA SER A 441 26.95 -15.32 -6.39
C SER A 441 26.03 -15.40 -7.60
N PRO A 442 25.50 -14.28 -8.13
CA PRO A 442 24.70 -14.27 -9.34
C PRO A 442 25.50 -14.73 -10.56
N ARG A 443 24.93 -15.58 -11.41
CA ARG A 443 25.55 -16.08 -12.64
C ARG A 443 24.85 -15.59 -13.91
N GLY A 444 23.57 -15.16 -13.80
CA GLY A 444 22.78 -14.67 -14.92
C GLY A 444 22.93 -13.18 -15.21
N GLY A 445 23.38 -12.39 -14.23
CA GLY A 445 23.45 -10.94 -14.31
C GLY A 445 23.37 -10.28 -12.93
N ARG A 446 22.87 -9.04 -12.85
CA ARG A 446 22.58 -8.40 -11.56
C ARG A 446 21.38 -9.08 -10.92
N ALA A 447 21.45 -9.31 -9.61
CA ALA A 447 20.37 -9.92 -8.86
C ALA A 447 20.20 -9.30 -7.47
N THR A 448 19.03 -9.48 -6.92
CA THR A 448 18.72 -9.38 -5.51
C THR A 448 18.47 -10.79 -4.97
N GLY A 449 18.41 -10.95 -3.65
CA GLY A 449 18.11 -12.23 -3.03
C GLY A 449 17.57 -12.08 -1.63
N THR A 450 16.48 -12.78 -1.35
CA THR A 450 15.90 -12.96 -0.02
C THR A 450 16.17 -14.38 0.44
N PHE A 451 16.80 -14.51 1.60
CA PHE A 451 17.16 -15.79 2.19
C PHE A 451 16.64 -15.83 3.63
N VAL A 452 16.01 -16.94 4.00
CA VAL A 452 15.71 -17.24 5.40
C VAL A 452 16.69 -18.33 5.82
N ILE A 453 17.72 -17.95 6.60
CA ILE A 453 18.82 -18.83 6.99
C ILE A 453 18.67 -19.11 8.48
N ASP A 454 18.41 -20.37 8.86
CA ASP A 454 18.18 -20.78 10.26
C ASP A 454 17.13 -19.86 10.95
N ARG A 455 16.04 -19.57 10.24
CA ARG A 455 14.93 -18.69 10.68
C ARG A 455 15.30 -17.20 10.78
N VAL A 456 16.44 -16.77 10.26
CA VAL A 456 16.83 -15.35 10.20
C VAL A 456 16.69 -14.86 8.76
N LEU A 457 16.01 -13.72 8.58
CA LEU A 457 15.89 -13.08 7.28
C LEU A 457 17.21 -12.37 6.92
N VAL A 458 17.79 -12.77 5.80
CA VAL A 458 19.00 -12.15 5.22
C VAL A 458 18.65 -11.62 3.83
N GLN A 459 18.97 -10.36 3.57
CA GLN A 459 18.65 -9.71 2.30
C GLN A 459 19.91 -9.23 1.60
N ALA A 460 19.99 -9.48 0.30
CA ALA A 460 21.02 -8.97 -0.58
C ALA A 460 20.40 -8.08 -1.67
N HIS A 461 20.48 -6.77 -1.50
CA HIS A 461 19.73 -5.80 -2.31
C HIS A 461 20.30 -5.52 -3.71
N ALA A 462 21.59 -5.71 -3.91
CA ALA A 462 22.21 -5.43 -5.22
C ALA A 462 23.49 -6.23 -5.38
N MET A 463 23.38 -7.45 -5.87
CA MET A 463 24.53 -8.29 -6.18
C MET A 463 24.95 -8.10 -7.63
N ALA A 464 26.23 -7.80 -7.87
CA ALA A 464 26.79 -7.79 -9.22
C ALA A 464 27.01 -9.23 -9.72
N ALA A 465 26.92 -9.43 -11.04
CA ALA A 465 27.25 -10.73 -11.63
C ALA A 465 28.65 -11.19 -11.22
N PHE A 466 28.77 -12.46 -10.87
CA PHE A 466 30.00 -13.13 -10.43
C PHE A 466 30.65 -12.54 -9.14
N GLY A 467 29.97 -11.63 -8.46
CA GLY A 467 30.38 -11.17 -7.14
C GLY A 467 30.09 -12.22 -6.06
N HIS A 468 30.89 -12.25 -4.99
CA HIS A 468 30.64 -13.09 -3.82
C HIS A 468 30.11 -12.22 -2.68
N TYR A 469 28.90 -12.50 -2.25
CA TYR A 469 28.21 -11.76 -1.19
C TYR A 469 28.02 -12.67 0.00
N LYS A 470 28.77 -12.43 1.09
CA LYS A 470 28.66 -13.22 2.31
C LYS A 470 27.27 -13.04 2.93
N LEU A 471 26.55 -14.14 3.09
CA LEU A 471 25.23 -14.18 3.73
C LEU A 471 25.34 -14.50 5.20
N ARG A 472 26.19 -15.48 5.57
CA ARG A 472 26.37 -15.95 6.95
C ARG A 472 27.73 -16.59 7.17
N GLN A 473 28.20 -16.55 8.39
CA GLN A 473 29.45 -17.17 8.84
C GLN A 473 29.15 -18.25 9.87
N TYR A 474 29.98 -19.30 9.87
CA TYR A 474 29.88 -20.44 10.77
C TYR A 474 31.27 -20.82 11.28
N THR A 475 31.37 -21.12 12.60
CA THR A 475 32.52 -21.76 13.21
C THR A 475 32.18 -23.23 13.41
N ILE A 476 32.92 -24.14 12.76
CA ILE A 476 32.72 -25.57 12.91
C ILE A 476 33.75 -26.10 13.90
N PRO A 477 33.34 -26.58 15.08
CA PRO A 477 34.28 -27.06 16.11
C PRO A 477 35.08 -28.27 15.65
N PRO A 478 36.28 -28.56 16.26
CA PRO A 478 37.11 -29.70 15.91
C PRO A 478 36.35 -31.01 15.97
N GLY A 479 36.45 -31.84 14.92
CA GLY A 479 35.84 -33.16 14.81
C GLY A 479 34.31 -33.16 14.90
N SER A 480 33.65 -32.04 14.54
CA SER A 480 32.21 -31.83 14.68
C SER A 480 31.55 -31.40 13.36
N PHE A 481 30.31 -31.06 13.42
CA PHE A 481 29.56 -30.51 12.28
C PHE A 481 28.61 -29.43 12.70
N VAL A 482 28.24 -28.56 11.74
CA VAL A 482 27.14 -27.59 11.83
C VAL A 482 26.14 -27.92 10.72
N ARG A 483 24.85 -27.82 11.02
CA ARG A 483 23.78 -27.91 10.02
C ARG A 483 23.12 -26.54 9.87
N THR A 484 22.86 -26.13 8.63
CA THR A 484 22.13 -24.92 8.30
C THR A 484 20.97 -25.23 7.35
N GLU A 485 19.90 -24.49 7.49
CA GLU A 485 18.72 -24.56 6.63
C GLU A 485 18.52 -23.21 5.95
N ILE A 486 18.41 -23.20 4.63
CA ILE A 486 18.25 -22.00 3.82
C ILE A 486 16.96 -22.17 3.02
N VAL A 487 16.07 -21.18 3.13
CA VAL A 487 14.89 -21.07 2.28
C VAL A 487 15.03 -19.81 1.45
N THR A 488 14.90 -19.94 0.14
CA THR A 488 15.00 -18.83 -0.82
C THR A 488 14.07 -19.05 -2.00
N MET A 489 13.93 -18.05 -2.84
CA MET A 489 13.11 -18.10 -4.05
C MET A 489 13.69 -17.14 -5.09
N PRO A 490 13.83 -17.55 -6.37
CA PRO A 490 14.18 -16.62 -7.43
C PRO A 490 13.19 -15.47 -7.54
N GLU A 491 13.72 -14.25 -7.57
CA GLU A 491 12.97 -13.00 -7.50
C GLU A 491 12.70 -12.42 -8.88
N GLY A 492 11.49 -11.96 -9.14
CA GLY A 492 11.14 -11.26 -10.37
C GLY A 492 12.03 -10.02 -10.59
N GLY A 493 12.33 -9.68 -11.84
CA GLY A 493 13.22 -8.57 -12.19
C GLY A 493 14.72 -8.81 -11.96
N SER A 494 15.10 -9.89 -11.27
CA SER A 494 16.49 -10.30 -11.06
C SER A 494 16.95 -11.31 -12.10
N SER A 495 18.26 -11.35 -12.36
CA SER A 495 18.85 -12.27 -13.35
C SER A 495 19.36 -13.55 -12.68
N TYR A 496 18.55 -14.60 -12.70
CA TYR A 496 18.92 -15.93 -12.24
C TYR A 496 19.53 -16.76 -13.41
N PRO A 497 20.38 -17.80 -13.18
CA PRO A 497 20.63 -18.46 -11.90
C PRO A 497 21.58 -17.70 -10.97
N LEU A 498 21.47 -18.05 -9.68
CA LEU A 498 22.39 -17.66 -8.63
C LEU A 498 23.03 -18.92 -8.05
N GLN A 499 24.27 -18.85 -7.55
CA GLN A 499 24.88 -19.91 -6.78
C GLN A 499 24.94 -19.55 -5.30
N LEU A 500 24.53 -20.49 -4.43
CA LEU A 500 24.96 -20.51 -3.04
C LEU A 500 26.32 -21.22 -2.99
N ILE A 501 27.28 -20.60 -2.30
CA ILE A 501 28.64 -21.14 -2.20
C ILE A 501 29.00 -21.29 -0.73
N VAL A 502 29.40 -22.48 -0.31
CA VAL A 502 30.01 -22.71 1.00
C VAL A 502 31.52 -22.87 0.80
N ALA A 503 32.29 -21.99 1.41
CA ALA A 503 33.73 -21.91 1.26
C ALA A 503 34.38 -21.47 2.58
N PRO A 504 35.71 -21.55 2.74
CA PRO A 504 36.43 -20.93 3.84
C PRO A 504 36.10 -19.46 3.95
N ASP A 505 35.96 -18.92 5.18
CA ASP A 505 35.65 -17.52 5.39
C ASP A 505 36.79 -16.61 4.90
N ASP A 506 36.45 -15.66 4.00
CA ASP A 506 37.39 -14.68 3.42
C ASP A 506 37.62 -13.45 4.32
N GLY A 507 37.00 -13.39 5.50
CA GLY A 507 37.07 -12.28 6.44
C GLY A 507 36.29 -11.02 6.01
N SER A 508 35.55 -11.04 4.89
CA SER A 508 34.69 -9.93 4.50
C SER A 508 33.49 -9.80 5.45
N ALA A 509 33.02 -8.59 5.65
CA ALA A 509 31.79 -8.38 6.41
C ALA A 509 30.56 -8.81 5.58
N PRO A 510 29.52 -9.42 6.18
CA PRO A 510 28.24 -9.63 5.52
C PRO A 510 27.68 -8.29 5.04
N PRO A 511 27.02 -8.19 3.88
CA PRO A 511 26.25 -7.02 3.52
C PRO A 511 25.20 -6.80 4.62
N GLY A 512 25.00 -5.53 5.03
CA GLY A 512 24.16 -5.17 6.19
C GLY A 512 22.83 -5.91 6.16
N SER A 513 22.71 -6.95 6.98
CA SER A 513 21.51 -7.74 7.16
C SER A 513 20.58 -7.01 8.13
N SER A 514 19.32 -6.90 7.80
CA SER A 514 18.30 -6.68 8.83
C SER A 514 18.10 -8.03 9.54
N ASP A 515 18.84 -8.28 10.62
CA ASP A 515 18.71 -9.49 11.43
C ASP A 515 17.36 -9.51 12.19
N SER A 516 16.28 -9.57 11.45
CA SER A 516 14.96 -9.75 12.05
C SER A 516 14.62 -11.24 12.01
N PRO A 517 14.46 -11.90 13.18
CA PRO A 517 14.01 -13.29 13.19
C PRO A 517 12.62 -13.38 12.56
N VAL A 518 12.47 -14.33 11.64
CA VAL A 518 11.19 -14.71 11.04
C VAL A 518 10.63 -15.86 11.88
N TYR A 519 9.73 -15.56 12.82
CA TYR A 519 9.09 -16.56 13.69
C TYR A 519 7.66 -16.81 13.29
#